data_beba538d8400830b9360246a5b4f1d9c
#
_entry.id   beba538d8400830b9360246a5b4f1d9c
#
_cell.length_a   1.000
_cell.length_b   1.000
_cell.length_c   1.000
_cell.angle_alpha   90.00
_cell.angle_beta   90.00
_cell.angle_gamma   90.00
#
_symmetry.space_group_name_H-M   'P 1'
#
loop_
_entity.id
_entity.type
_entity.pdbx_description
1 polymer ?
#
loop_
_entity_poly.entity_id
_entity_poly.type
_entity_poly.pdbx_seq_one_letter_code
_entity_poly.pdbx_strand_id
1 'polypeptide(L)'
;MHKIAESMHYEVYRESETVLLKMKHLERTVTIGDFYGDVGKVIISPEEECCVMAGCGVIVYYLNEPFTPYGYGKRCGQWKEWYRTGDTWVEDVVMENDGTIVIQLENGEKTALPCLPQEEGRT
;
A
#
# COMPACT_ATOMS: atom_id res chain seq x y z
N MET A 1 -5.71 18.09 -0.96
CA MET A 1 -5.04 16.83 -1.22
C MET A 1 -3.55 17.03 -1.43
N HIS A 2 -2.77 16.13 -0.92
CA HIS A 2 -1.31 16.26 -0.96
C HIS A 2 -0.72 15.04 -1.66
N LYS A 3 0.03 15.29 -2.75
CA LYS A 3 0.63 14.20 -3.51
C LYS A 3 1.82 13.63 -2.75
N ILE A 4 1.84 12.32 -2.54
CA ILE A 4 2.88 11.66 -1.75
C ILE A 4 3.66 10.61 -2.53
N ALA A 5 3.22 10.24 -3.73
CA ALA A 5 3.97 9.33 -4.58
C ALA A 5 3.49 9.48 -6.01
N GLU A 6 4.34 9.06 -6.94
CA GLU A 6 3.99 9.17 -8.35
C GLU A 6 4.81 8.18 -9.16
N SER A 7 4.19 7.62 -10.20
CA SER A 7 4.87 6.78 -11.17
C SER A 7 4.41 7.20 -12.55
N MET A 8 4.78 6.42 -13.57
CA MET A 8 4.42 6.78 -14.95
C MET A 8 2.91 6.91 -15.14
N HIS A 9 2.14 5.99 -14.58
CA HIS A 9 0.69 5.94 -14.82
C HIS A 9 -0.16 6.33 -13.62
N TYR A 10 0.45 6.55 -12.46
CA TYR A 10 -0.32 6.77 -11.24
C TYR A 10 0.22 7.92 -10.41
N GLU A 11 -0.68 8.54 -9.67
CA GLU A 11 -0.34 9.50 -8.62
C GLU A 11 -1.06 9.06 -7.36
N VAL A 12 -0.39 9.17 -6.22
CA VAL A 12 -0.98 8.81 -4.94
C VAL A 12 -1.06 10.08 -4.10
N TYR A 13 -2.23 10.32 -3.54
CA TYR A 13 -2.51 11.50 -2.74
C TYR A 13 -2.93 11.10 -1.35
N ARG A 14 -2.66 11.98 -0.41
CA ARG A 14 -3.16 11.85 0.95
C ARG A 14 -4.17 12.96 1.20
N GLU A 15 -5.30 12.59 1.79
CA GLU A 15 -6.28 13.56 2.24
C GLU A 15 -6.67 13.15 3.65
N SER A 16 -6.14 13.87 4.65
CA SER A 16 -6.27 13.46 6.04
C SER A 16 -5.65 12.09 6.21
N GLU A 17 -6.40 11.11 6.71
CA GLU A 17 -5.90 9.76 6.93
C GLU A 17 -6.23 8.81 5.79
N THR A 18 -6.81 9.33 4.73
CA THR A 18 -7.22 8.53 3.58
C THR A 18 -6.20 8.66 2.46
N VAL A 19 -5.91 7.55 1.78
CA VAL A 19 -4.99 7.52 0.66
C VAL A 19 -5.76 7.26 -0.62
N LEU A 20 -5.48 8.08 -1.63
CA LEU A 20 -6.19 8.05 -2.91
C LEU A 20 -5.23 7.76 -4.05
N LEU A 21 -5.66 6.93 -4.98
CA LEU A 21 -4.90 6.62 -6.18
C LEU A 21 -5.56 7.28 -7.37
N LYS A 22 -4.78 8.01 -8.15
CA LYS A 22 -5.28 8.62 -9.38
C LYS A 22 -4.61 7.96 -10.58
N MET A 23 -5.43 7.53 -11.54
CA MET A 23 -4.94 6.98 -12.80
C MET A 23 -4.81 8.13 -13.77
N LYS A 24 -3.57 8.42 -14.20
CA LYS A 24 -3.29 9.65 -14.93
C LYS A 24 -4.11 9.85 -16.20
N HIS A 25 -4.23 8.81 -17.02
CA HIS A 25 -4.95 9.01 -18.29
C HIS A 25 -6.42 8.64 -18.26
N LEU A 26 -6.92 8.19 -17.15
CA LEU A 26 -8.34 7.92 -17.01
C LEU A 26 -9.05 8.99 -16.21
N GLU A 27 -8.29 9.90 -15.59
CA GLU A 27 -8.84 10.94 -14.72
C GLU A 27 -9.72 10.34 -13.65
N ARG A 28 -9.37 9.12 -13.21
CA ARG A 28 -10.15 8.37 -12.25
C ARG A 28 -9.39 8.29 -10.94
N THR A 29 -10.12 8.43 -9.83
CA THR A 29 -9.53 8.36 -8.50
C THR A 29 -10.26 7.30 -7.68
N VAL A 30 -9.50 6.50 -6.93
CA VAL A 30 -10.07 5.47 -6.08
C VAL A 30 -9.35 5.49 -4.73
N THR A 31 -10.11 5.24 -3.66
CA THR A 31 -9.53 5.13 -2.32
C THR A 31 -8.78 3.81 -2.23
N ILE A 32 -7.52 3.85 -1.80
CA ILE A 32 -6.70 2.65 -1.68
C ILE A 32 -6.21 2.39 -0.27
N GLY A 33 -6.48 3.27 0.67
CA GLY A 33 -6.06 3.04 2.04
C GLY A 33 -6.70 4.01 2.99
N ASP A 34 -6.70 3.64 4.27
CA ASP A 34 -7.25 4.45 5.33
C ASP A 34 -6.48 4.06 6.59
N PHE A 35 -5.89 5.04 7.25
CA PHE A 35 -5.01 4.77 8.38
C PHE A 35 -5.47 5.50 9.63
N TYR A 36 -5.09 4.96 10.76
CA TYR A 36 -5.24 5.65 12.03
C TYR A 36 -4.04 6.57 12.14
N GLY A 37 -4.25 7.87 11.97
CA GLY A 37 -3.18 8.83 11.87
C GLY A 37 -2.68 8.96 10.45
N ASP A 38 -1.66 9.76 10.25
CA ASP A 38 -1.12 10.03 8.92
C ASP A 38 -0.36 8.84 8.37
N VAL A 39 -0.49 8.62 7.06
CA VAL A 39 0.37 7.64 6.40
C VAL A 39 1.79 8.20 6.38
N GLY A 40 2.77 7.35 6.73
CA GLY A 40 4.14 7.78 6.85
C GLY A 40 4.96 7.65 5.58
N LYS A 41 4.75 6.57 4.83
CA LYS A 41 5.52 6.31 3.64
C LYS A 41 4.70 5.56 2.62
N VAL A 42 4.86 5.92 1.34
CA VAL A 42 4.14 5.28 0.25
C VAL A 42 5.13 4.99 -0.87
N ILE A 43 5.09 3.77 -1.41
CA ILE A 43 5.96 3.34 -2.50
C ILE A 43 5.11 2.68 -3.57
N ILE A 44 5.28 3.11 -4.82
CA ILE A 44 4.71 2.40 -5.97
C ILE A 44 5.83 1.54 -6.52
N SER A 45 5.57 0.23 -6.72
CA SER A 45 6.61 -0.66 -7.21
C SER A 45 7.08 -0.24 -8.59
N PRO A 46 8.35 -0.54 -8.96
CA PRO A 46 8.91 -0.11 -10.25
C PRO A 46 8.09 -0.58 -11.45
N GLU A 47 7.50 -1.77 -11.36
CA GLU A 47 6.68 -2.32 -12.44
C GLU A 47 5.21 -1.92 -12.28
N GLU A 48 4.91 -1.06 -11.33
CA GLU A 48 3.54 -0.61 -11.06
C GLU A 48 2.60 -1.76 -10.77
N GLU A 49 3.09 -2.74 -10.01
CA GLU A 49 2.29 -3.91 -9.64
C GLU A 49 1.55 -3.72 -8.33
N CYS A 50 2.09 -2.89 -7.44
CA CYS A 50 1.46 -2.64 -6.17
C CYS A 50 1.85 -1.28 -5.63
N CYS A 51 1.05 -0.81 -4.68
CA CYS A 51 1.33 0.41 -3.93
C CYS A 51 1.39 0.01 -2.46
N VAL A 52 2.53 0.26 -1.83
CA VAL A 52 2.74 -0.07 -0.43
C VAL A 52 2.58 1.19 0.40
N MET A 53 1.72 1.12 1.41
CA MET A 53 1.45 2.24 2.28
C MET A 53 1.76 1.83 3.71
N ALA A 54 2.52 2.65 4.41
CA ALA A 54 2.94 2.34 5.77
C ALA A 54 2.67 3.52 6.69
N GLY A 55 2.18 3.20 7.87
CA GLY A 55 1.90 4.17 8.91
C GLY A 55 1.58 3.37 10.15
N CYS A 56 0.38 3.52 10.69
CA CYS A 56 -0.07 2.62 11.73
C CYS A 56 -0.55 1.36 11.03
N GLY A 57 0.41 0.47 10.74
CA GLY A 57 0.16 -0.73 9.96
C GLY A 57 0.65 -0.59 8.53
N VAL A 58 0.39 -1.60 7.72
CA VAL A 58 0.80 -1.64 6.32
C VAL A 58 -0.35 -2.12 5.46
N ILE A 59 -0.56 -1.46 4.32
CA ILE A 59 -1.48 -1.91 3.30
C ILE A 59 -0.70 -2.06 2.01
N VAL A 60 -0.84 -3.20 1.34
CA VAL A 60 -0.31 -3.42 0.00
C VAL A 60 -1.51 -3.53 -0.93
N TYR A 61 -1.66 -2.53 -1.79
CA TYR A 61 -2.79 -2.46 -2.73
C TYR A 61 -2.29 -2.84 -4.11
N TYR A 62 -2.93 -3.84 -4.72
CA TYR A 62 -2.49 -4.36 -6.01
C TYR A 62 -3.05 -3.52 -7.15
N LEU A 63 -2.17 -3.09 -8.06
CA LEU A 63 -2.53 -2.15 -9.12
C LEU A 63 -2.95 -2.90 -10.39
N ASN A 64 -4.16 -3.47 -10.34
CA ASN A 64 -4.72 -4.14 -11.50
C ASN A 64 -6.22 -3.92 -11.54
N GLU A 65 -6.75 -3.93 -12.75
CA GLU A 65 -8.18 -3.75 -12.98
C GLU A 65 -8.95 -5.00 -12.63
N PRO A 66 -10.17 -4.89 -12.16
CA PRO A 66 -10.84 -3.63 -11.80
C PRO A 66 -10.38 -3.16 -10.42
N PHE A 67 -10.25 -1.85 -10.26
CA PHE A 67 -9.80 -1.27 -8.99
C PHE A 67 -10.96 -1.20 -8.00
N THR A 68 -10.89 -2.01 -6.96
CA THR A 68 -11.91 -2.02 -5.92
C THR A 68 -11.54 -1.01 -4.85
N PRO A 69 -12.45 -0.10 -4.50
CA PRO A 69 -12.17 0.87 -3.43
C PRO A 69 -11.87 0.17 -2.11
N TYR A 70 -10.85 0.66 -1.42
CA TYR A 70 -10.48 0.12 -0.12
C TYR A 70 -11.57 0.41 0.92
N GLY A 71 -11.82 -0.57 1.78
CA GLY A 71 -12.72 -0.41 2.91
C GLY A 71 -12.16 -1.17 4.10
N TYR A 72 -12.00 -0.48 5.23
CA TYR A 72 -11.45 -1.11 6.42
C TYR A 72 -12.37 -2.25 6.88
N GLY A 73 -11.77 -3.37 7.20
CA GLY A 73 -12.53 -4.55 7.62
C GLY A 73 -13.12 -5.36 6.47
N LYS A 74 -13.02 -4.85 5.26
CA LYS A 74 -13.55 -5.53 4.09
C LYS A 74 -12.49 -6.49 3.55
N ARG A 75 -12.90 -7.69 3.16
CA ARG A 75 -11.99 -8.67 2.59
C ARG A 75 -12.11 -8.67 1.07
N CYS A 76 -10.95 -8.62 0.41
CA CYS A 76 -10.94 -8.47 -1.03
C CYS A 76 -9.54 -8.86 -1.53
N GLY A 77 -9.47 -9.40 -2.76
CA GLY A 77 -8.20 -9.77 -3.34
C GLY A 77 -7.38 -8.59 -3.85
N GLN A 78 -7.93 -7.37 -3.78
CA GLN A 78 -7.26 -6.19 -4.28
C GLN A 78 -6.16 -5.68 -3.35
N TRP A 79 -6.18 -6.10 -2.08
CA TRP A 79 -5.17 -5.63 -1.13
C TRP A 79 -4.95 -6.64 -0.03
N LYS A 80 -3.84 -6.48 0.71
CA LYS A 80 -3.55 -7.19 1.94
C LYS A 80 -3.06 -6.20 2.97
N GLU A 81 -3.25 -6.53 4.24
CA GLU A 81 -2.92 -5.63 5.34
C GLU A 81 -2.21 -6.39 6.45
N TRP A 82 -1.32 -5.70 7.15
CA TRP A 82 -0.60 -6.24 8.28
C TRP A 82 -0.52 -5.19 9.38
N TYR A 83 -0.47 -5.65 10.64
CA TYR A 83 -0.27 -4.76 11.79
C TYR A 83 -1.34 -3.68 11.90
N ARG A 84 -2.60 -4.05 11.67
CA ARG A 84 -3.71 -3.09 11.63
C ARG A 84 -4.45 -2.97 12.95
N THR A 85 -3.83 -3.40 14.06
CA THR A 85 -4.48 -3.35 15.37
C THR A 85 -4.51 -1.96 15.99
N GLY A 86 -3.74 -1.04 15.41
CA GLY A 86 -3.75 0.34 15.88
C GLY A 86 -2.64 0.66 16.86
N ASP A 87 -1.85 -0.35 17.25
CA ASP A 87 -0.80 -0.14 18.24
C ASP A 87 0.60 -0.43 17.68
N THR A 88 0.71 -0.62 16.37
CA THR A 88 2.00 -0.90 15.75
C THR A 88 2.30 0.15 14.69
N TRP A 89 3.34 0.95 14.94
CA TRP A 89 3.79 1.95 14.00
C TRP A 89 4.91 1.37 13.15
N VAL A 90 4.83 1.58 11.84
CA VAL A 90 5.85 1.13 10.90
C VAL A 90 6.83 2.26 10.68
N GLU A 91 8.08 2.03 11.09
CA GLU A 91 9.11 3.07 11.02
C GLU A 91 9.59 3.31 9.61
N ASP A 92 9.72 2.24 8.83
CA ASP A 92 10.21 2.38 7.46
C ASP A 92 9.75 1.19 6.63
N VAL A 93 9.73 1.39 5.32
CA VAL A 93 9.43 0.32 4.38
C VAL A 93 10.31 0.54 3.15
N VAL A 94 10.90 -0.55 2.66
CA VAL A 94 11.80 -0.51 1.52
C VAL A 94 11.39 -1.62 0.56
N MET A 95 11.48 -1.36 -0.74
CA MET A 95 11.23 -2.38 -1.75
C MET A 95 12.56 -2.79 -2.37
N GLU A 96 12.85 -4.08 -2.33
CA GLU A 96 14.08 -4.62 -2.87
C GLU A 96 13.93 -4.95 -4.35
N ASN A 97 15.05 -5.20 -5.03
CA ASN A 97 15.06 -5.41 -6.48
C ASN A 97 14.20 -6.59 -6.92
N ASP A 98 14.07 -7.59 -6.07
CA ASP A 98 13.28 -8.78 -6.42
C ASP A 98 11.80 -8.61 -6.08
N GLY A 99 11.40 -7.43 -5.65
CA GLY A 99 10.01 -7.18 -5.31
C GLY A 99 9.65 -7.46 -3.88
N THR A 100 10.62 -7.85 -3.05
CA THR A 100 10.37 -8.08 -1.64
C THR A 100 10.22 -6.75 -0.93
N ILE A 101 9.21 -6.65 -0.07
CA ILE A 101 8.96 -5.46 0.74
C ILE A 101 9.51 -5.74 2.13
N VAL A 102 10.46 -4.92 2.59
CA VAL A 102 11.02 -5.07 3.92
C VAL A 102 10.42 -3.99 4.80
N ILE A 103 9.77 -4.41 5.88
CA ILE A 103 9.09 -3.52 6.82
C ILE A 103 9.90 -3.47 8.11
N GLN A 104 10.17 -2.27 8.59
CA GLN A 104 10.83 -2.08 9.88
C GLN A 104 9.85 -1.46 10.85
N LEU A 105 9.63 -2.14 11.98
CA LEU A 105 8.74 -1.65 13.02
C LEU A 105 9.49 -0.71 13.94
N GLU A 106 8.76 0.07 14.71
CA GLU A 106 9.39 1.06 15.59
C GLU A 106 10.25 0.42 16.67
N ASN A 107 10.03 -0.86 16.99
CA ASN A 107 10.86 -1.56 17.96
C ASN A 107 12.13 -2.14 17.34
N GLY A 108 12.35 -1.90 16.05
CA GLY A 108 13.54 -2.38 15.37
C GLY A 108 13.38 -3.70 14.65
N GLU A 109 12.29 -4.39 14.85
CA GLU A 109 12.04 -5.67 14.17
C GLU A 109 11.80 -5.45 12.69
N LYS A 110 12.23 -6.41 11.87
CA LYS A 110 12.04 -6.35 10.43
C LYS A 110 11.30 -7.57 9.94
N THR A 111 10.47 -7.37 8.94
CA THR A 111 9.66 -8.42 8.33
C THR A 111 9.68 -8.24 6.83
N ALA A 112 9.76 -9.34 6.09
CA ALA A 112 9.75 -9.29 4.63
C ALA A 112 8.41 -9.82 4.11
N LEU A 113 7.83 -9.10 3.14
CA LEU A 113 6.55 -9.46 2.54
C LEU A 113 6.69 -9.45 1.03
N PRO A 114 5.89 -10.26 0.31
CA PRO A 114 5.91 -10.20 -1.15
C PRO A 114 5.12 -9.01 -1.65
N CYS A 115 5.55 -8.44 -2.79
CA CYS A 115 4.83 -7.36 -3.42
C CYS A 115 3.50 -7.85 -4.00
N LEU A 116 3.53 -9.02 -4.65
CA LEU A 116 2.34 -9.58 -5.25
C LEU A 116 1.78 -10.71 -4.40
N PRO A 117 0.47 -10.99 -4.54
CA PRO A 117 -0.12 -12.05 -3.72
C PRO A 117 0.49 -13.39 -4.04
N GLN A 118 0.70 -14.20 -3.00
CA GLN A 118 1.15 -15.56 -3.17
C GLN A 118 -0.02 -16.39 -3.66
N GLU A 119 0.25 -17.27 -4.60
CA GLU A 119 -0.80 -18.13 -5.14
C GLU A 119 -0.78 -19.46 -4.42
N GLU A 120 -1.43 -19.48 -3.29
CA GLU A 120 -1.45 -20.66 -2.46
C GLU A 120 -2.19 -21.78 -3.13
N GLY A 121 -1.73 -22.99 -2.87
CA GLY A 121 -2.32 -24.16 -3.50
C GLY A 121 -1.90 -24.35 -4.93
N ARG A 122 -1.15 -23.43 -5.46
CA ARG A 122 -0.64 -23.49 -6.82
C ARG A 122 0.59 -24.38 -6.86
N THR A 123 0.64 -25.23 -7.76
CA THR A 123 1.81 -26.07 -7.91
C THR A 123 2.28 -26.06 -9.35
#